data_1349c0c2e2490ee037cb2a11cb712855
#
_entry.id   1349c0c2e2490ee037cb2a11cb712855
#
_cell.length_a   1.000
_cell.length_b   1.000
_cell.length_c   1.000
_cell.angle_alpha   90.00
_cell.angle_beta   90.00
_cell.angle_gamma   90.00
#
_symmetry.space_group_name_H-M   'P 1'
#
loop_
_entity.id
_entity.type
_entity.pdbx_description
1 polymer ?
#
loop_
_entity_poly.entity_id
_entity_poly.type
_entity_poly.pdbx_seq_one_letter_code
_entity_poly.pdbx_strand_id
1 'polypeptide(L)'
;MKTLWLTAFLFPLFFSAQTEEDLYTELKLNLPKTKNTAKEVRVEPDEIYLDKKMCFILNLNDADNEGEKKQTEYGLVPYSYEIKSLKGELLFFGVAKKDEAGNWKGIVDFNIIGKKAYRNPKVTGATRLMENLVANNVFNKDCSVNLDNLKQFYEKSNTIEKCRGDN
;
A
#
# COMPACT_ATOMS: atom_id res chain seq x y z
N MET A 1 -13.19 -23.65 64.13
CA MET A 1 -13.65 -22.86 62.98
C MET A 1 -12.42 -22.29 62.30
N LYS A 2 -12.01 -22.85 61.12
CA LYS A 2 -10.86 -22.37 60.36
C LYS A 2 -11.43 -21.70 59.11
N THR A 3 -11.28 -20.37 59.05
CA THR A 3 -11.74 -19.55 57.93
C THR A 3 -10.66 -19.58 56.84
N LEU A 4 -10.97 -20.19 55.67
CA LEU A 4 -10.12 -20.22 54.51
C LEU A 4 -10.33 -18.91 53.72
N TRP A 5 -9.29 -18.08 53.59
CA TRP A 5 -9.26 -16.91 52.73
C TRP A 5 -8.86 -17.34 51.32
N LEU A 6 -9.79 -17.27 50.37
CA LEU A 6 -9.55 -17.48 48.95
C LEU A 6 -9.18 -16.14 48.33
N THR A 7 -7.89 -15.89 48.11
CA THR A 7 -7.41 -14.74 47.35
C THR A 7 -7.51 -15.08 45.89
N ALA A 8 -8.53 -14.52 45.23
CA ALA A 8 -8.67 -14.57 43.77
C ALA A 8 -7.65 -13.60 43.14
N PHE A 9 -6.62 -14.13 42.50
CA PHE A 9 -5.69 -13.37 41.66
C PHE A 9 -6.39 -13.03 40.35
N LEU A 10 -6.88 -11.80 40.24
CA LEU A 10 -7.29 -11.19 38.98
C LEU A 10 -6.03 -10.80 38.19
N PHE A 11 -5.62 -11.66 37.24
CA PHE A 11 -4.65 -11.26 36.21
C PHE A 11 -5.37 -10.32 35.26
N PRO A 12 -4.94 -9.07 35.10
CA PRO A 12 -5.40 -8.25 34.00
C PRO A 12 -4.80 -8.81 32.71
N LEU A 13 -5.63 -9.44 31.90
CA LEU A 13 -5.32 -9.72 30.49
C LEU A 13 -5.18 -8.37 29.78
N PHE A 14 -3.95 -7.88 29.68
CA PHE A 14 -3.63 -6.83 28.73
C PHE A 14 -3.74 -7.42 27.33
N PHE A 15 -4.95 -7.41 26.76
CA PHE A 15 -5.11 -7.45 25.32
C PHE A 15 -4.52 -6.15 24.80
N SER A 16 -3.30 -6.22 24.25
CA SER A 16 -2.81 -5.19 23.34
C SER A 16 -3.72 -5.21 22.12
N ALA A 17 -4.78 -4.43 22.15
CA ALA A 17 -5.48 -4.04 20.96
C ALA A 17 -4.45 -3.29 20.10
N GLN A 18 -3.91 -3.95 19.07
CA GLN A 18 -3.25 -3.25 17.97
C GLN A 18 -4.33 -2.38 17.36
N THR A 19 -4.27 -1.09 17.66
CA THR A 19 -5.23 -0.11 17.20
C THR A 19 -5.11 -0.03 15.68
N GLU A 20 -6.25 0.05 14.99
CA GLU A 20 -6.34 0.26 13.53
C GLU A 20 -5.51 1.47 13.04
N GLU A 21 -5.18 2.41 13.92
CA GLU A 21 -4.29 3.56 13.65
C GLU A 21 -2.90 3.16 13.13
N ASP A 22 -2.31 2.03 13.57
CA ASP A 22 -0.99 1.60 13.08
C ASP A 22 -1.00 1.12 11.62
N LEU A 23 -2.14 0.66 11.11
CA LEU A 23 -2.31 0.26 9.71
C LEU A 23 -2.35 1.46 8.75
N TYR A 24 -2.69 2.65 9.24
CA TYR A 24 -2.86 3.87 8.45
C TYR A 24 -1.65 4.82 8.46
N THR A 25 -0.61 4.49 9.21
CA THR A 25 0.59 5.33 9.30
C THR A 25 1.43 5.22 8.02
N GLU A 26 1.76 6.35 7.41
CA GLU A 26 2.67 6.42 6.26
C GLU A 26 4.04 5.80 6.58
N LEU A 27 4.61 5.12 5.58
CA LEU A 27 5.98 4.64 5.66
C LEU A 27 6.95 5.82 5.51
N LYS A 28 7.71 6.15 6.54
CA LYS A 28 8.71 7.24 6.52
C LYS A 28 10.11 6.65 6.37
N LEU A 29 10.61 6.58 5.13
CA LEU A 29 11.93 6.03 4.82
C LEU A 29 13.04 7.10 4.72
N ASN A 30 12.67 8.38 4.87
CA ASN A 30 13.58 9.53 4.79
C ASN A 30 14.44 9.55 3.50
N LEU A 31 13.84 9.20 2.37
CA LEU A 31 14.53 9.20 1.08
C LEU A 31 14.87 10.64 0.62
N PRO A 32 15.94 10.83 -0.19
CA PRO A 32 16.39 12.13 -0.60
C PRO A 32 15.31 12.99 -1.25
N LYS A 33 15.24 14.26 -0.85
CA LYS A 33 14.28 15.25 -1.36
C LYS A 33 14.99 16.23 -2.27
N THR A 34 14.38 16.54 -3.41
CA THR A 34 14.82 17.58 -4.34
C THR A 34 13.90 18.80 -4.26
N LYS A 35 14.31 19.93 -4.87
CA LYS A 35 13.43 21.11 -5.00
C LYS A 35 12.21 20.84 -5.85
N ASN A 36 12.26 19.86 -6.75
CA ASN A 36 11.18 19.50 -7.67
C ASN A 36 10.27 18.38 -7.11
N THR A 37 10.51 17.85 -5.92
CA THR A 37 9.70 16.79 -5.32
C THR A 37 8.28 17.25 -5.09
N ALA A 38 7.28 16.44 -5.49
CA ALA A 38 5.87 16.64 -5.19
C ALA A 38 5.62 16.53 -3.67
N LYS A 39 4.65 17.29 -3.17
CA LYS A 39 4.35 17.35 -1.73
C LYS A 39 3.00 16.74 -1.39
N GLU A 40 2.05 16.82 -2.31
CA GLU A 40 0.68 16.43 -2.10
C GLU A 40 0.23 15.48 -3.22
N VAL A 41 -0.62 14.54 -2.88
CA VAL A 41 -1.32 13.68 -3.83
C VAL A 41 -2.82 13.74 -3.55
N ARG A 42 -3.61 13.76 -4.63
CA ARG A 42 -5.05 13.60 -4.58
C ARG A 42 -5.43 12.52 -5.59
N VAL A 43 -6.10 11.50 -5.12
CA VAL A 43 -6.57 10.37 -5.93
C VAL A 43 -8.07 10.52 -6.12
N GLU A 44 -8.50 10.59 -7.37
CA GLU A 44 -9.89 10.62 -7.81
C GLU A 44 -10.20 9.32 -8.57
N PRO A 45 -11.47 9.03 -8.90
CA PRO A 45 -11.85 7.74 -9.50
C PRO A 45 -11.05 7.34 -10.74
N ASP A 46 -10.73 8.31 -11.61
CA ASP A 46 -10.05 8.03 -12.89
C ASP A 46 -8.71 8.79 -13.02
N GLU A 47 -8.38 9.65 -12.06
CA GLU A 47 -7.28 10.61 -12.18
C GLU A 47 -6.49 10.73 -10.89
N ILE A 48 -5.18 10.96 -11.02
CA ILE A 48 -4.28 11.21 -9.89
C ILE A 48 -3.53 12.53 -10.10
N TYR A 49 -3.60 13.39 -9.11
CA TYR A 49 -3.01 14.72 -9.10
C TYR A 49 -1.83 14.79 -8.14
N LEU A 50 -0.74 15.43 -8.58
CA LEU A 50 0.39 15.82 -7.74
C LEU A 50 0.45 17.35 -7.68
N ASP A 51 0.49 17.94 -6.47
CA ASP A 51 0.51 19.39 -6.26
C ASP A 51 -0.53 20.13 -7.14
N LYS A 52 -1.75 19.60 -7.24
CA LYS A 52 -2.89 20.10 -8.06
C LYS A 52 -2.76 19.89 -9.58
N LYS A 53 -1.70 19.27 -10.09
CA LYS A 53 -1.51 18.94 -11.50
C LYS A 53 -1.92 17.48 -11.73
N MET A 54 -2.77 17.21 -12.72
CA MET A 54 -3.07 15.85 -13.18
C MET A 54 -1.80 15.20 -13.74
N CYS A 55 -1.41 14.06 -13.16
CA CYS A 55 -0.17 13.38 -13.51
C CYS A 55 -0.37 11.96 -14.02
N PHE A 56 -1.38 11.25 -13.51
CA PHE A 56 -1.58 9.85 -13.86
C PHE A 56 -3.06 9.54 -14.08
N ILE A 57 -3.30 8.47 -14.85
CA ILE A 57 -4.62 7.88 -15.07
C ILE A 57 -4.75 6.69 -14.11
N LEU A 58 -5.88 6.59 -13.43
CA LEU A 58 -6.25 5.47 -12.57
C LEU A 58 -7.38 4.69 -13.24
N ASN A 59 -7.18 3.40 -13.48
CA ASN A 59 -8.25 2.48 -13.84
C ASN A 59 -8.52 1.57 -12.64
N LEU A 60 -9.67 1.72 -12.03
CA LEU A 60 -10.09 0.95 -10.86
C LEU A 60 -11.13 -0.08 -11.25
N ASN A 61 -10.98 -1.32 -10.76
CA ASN A 61 -12.02 -2.34 -10.78
C ASN A 61 -12.31 -2.78 -9.34
N ASP A 62 -13.53 -2.55 -8.90
CA ASP A 62 -14.00 -2.89 -7.56
C ASP A 62 -15.31 -3.67 -7.65
N ALA A 63 -15.23 -4.99 -7.46
CA ALA A 63 -16.38 -5.89 -7.58
C ALA A 63 -17.40 -5.72 -6.45
N ASP A 64 -16.98 -5.14 -5.31
CA ASP A 64 -17.89 -4.89 -4.18
C ASP A 64 -18.78 -3.65 -4.43
N ASN A 65 -18.36 -2.78 -5.40
CA ASN A 65 -19.03 -1.52 -5.70
C ASN A 65 -19.62 -1.43 -7.13
N GLU A 66 -19.63 -2.38 -7.96
CA GLU A 66 -20.22 -2.38 -9.32
C GLU A 66 -19.34 -3.13 -10.34
N GLY A 67 -18.11 -3.49 -9.95
CA GLY A 67 -17.21 -4.23 -10.82
C GLY A 67 -17.47 -5.73 -10.79
N GLU A 68 -16.95 -6.43 -11.78
CA GLU A 68 -16.88 -7.89 -11.78
C GLU A 68 -15.52 -8.36 -11.27
N LYS A 69 -15.47 -9.54 -10.62
CA LYS A 69 -14.20 -10.14 -10.27
C LYS A 69 -13.34 -10.33 -11.51
N LYS A 70 -12.14 -9.79 -11.48
CA LYS A 70 -11.22 -9.83 -12.63
C LYS A 70 -10.26 -11.01 -12.51
N GLN A 71 -10.13 -11.78 -13.58
CA GLN A 71 -9.09 -12.81 -13.70
C GLN A 71 -7.74 -12.13 -13.96
N THR A 72 -6.76 -12.39 -13.11
CA THR A 72 -5.40 -11.85 -13.20
C THR A 72 -4.38 -12.97 -13.04
N GLU A 73 -3.10 -12.70 -13.18
CA GLU A 73 -2.04 -13.66 -12.84
C GLU A 73 -2.01 -14.04 -11.34
N TYR A 74 -2.63 -13.23 -10.48
CA TYR A 74 -2.85 -13.50 -9.06
C TYR A 74 -4.16 -14.25 -8.76
N GLY A 75 -4.83 -14.76 -9.80
CA GLY A 75 -6.12 -15.44 -9.74
C GLY A 75 -7.30 -14.50 -9.90
N LEU A 76 -8.47 -14.97 -9.47
CA LEU A 76 -9.70 -14.18 -9.51
C LEU A 76 -9.74 -13.21 -8.31
N VAL A 77 -9.72 -11.90 -8.58
CA VAL A 77 -9.65 -10.86 -7.55
C VAL A 77 -10.85 -9.91 -7.62
N PRO A 78 -11.42 -9.52 -6.46
CA PRO A 78 -12.52 -8.57 -6.42
C PRO A 78 -12.06 -7.13 -6.65
N TYR A 79 -10.82 -6.80 -6.31
CA TYR A 79 -10.28 -5.46 -6.41
C TYR A 79 -8.96 -5.46 -7.20
N SER A 80 -8.87 -4.62 -8.22
CA SER A 80 -7.64 -4.38 -8.96
C SER A 80 -7.58 -2.93 -9.47
N TYR A 81 -6.36 -2.43 -9.68
CA TYR A 81 -6.15 -1.10 -10.23
C TYR A 81 -4.92 -1.05 -11.13
N GLU A 82 -4.95 -0.14 -12.08
CA GLU A 82 -3.84 0.21 -12.96
C GLU A 82 -3.55 1.70 -12.84
N ILE A 83 -2.31 2.05 -12.57
CA ILE A 83 -1.85 3.44 -12.60
C ILE A 83 -0.95 3.61 -13.82
N LYS A 84 -1.37 4.51 -14.72
CA LYS A 84 -0.69 4.76 -15.99
C LYS A 84 -0.19 6.20 -16.07
N SER A 85 0.89 6.41 -16.81
CA SER A 85 1.30 7.74 -17.24
C SER A 85 0.23 8.36 -18.15
N LEU A 86 0.27 9.68 -18.37
CA LEU A 86 -0.60 10.35 -19.34
C LEU A 86 -0.39 9.88 -20.79
N LYS A 87 0.72 9.15 -21.07
CA LYS A 87 1.00 8.52 -22.35
C LYS A 87 0.46 7.10 -22.46
N GLY A 88 -0.22 6.59 -21.39
CA GLY A 88 -0.77 5.24 -21.33
C GLY A 88 0.20 4.15 -20.90
N GLU A 89 1.44 4.48 -20.50
CA GLU A 89 2.40 3.51 -19.99
C GLU A 89 1.96 3.01 -18.60
N LEU A 90 1.87 1.69 -18.43
CA LEU A 90 1.53 1.07 -17.13
C LEU A 90 2.71 1.20 -16.17
N LEU A 91 2.50 1.96 -15.08
CA LEU A 91 3.51 2.17 -14.04
C LEU A 91 3.36 1.19 -12.88
N PHE A 92 2.13 1.01 -12.42
CA PHE A 92 1.78 0.11 -11.31
C PHE A 92 0.51 -0.65 -11.63
N PHE A 93 0.51 -1.94 -11.28
CA PHE A 93 -0.69 -2.78 -11.30
C PHE A 93 -0.88 -3.38 -9.91
N GLY A 94 -2.01 -3.17 -9.29
CA GLY A 94 -2.31 -3.68 -7.96
C GLY A 94 -3.54 -4.56 -7.93
N VAL A 95 -3.50 -5.56 -7.05
CA VAL A 95 -4.64 -6.41 -6.73
C VAL A 95 -4.79 -6.52 -5.22
N ALA A 96 -6.03 -6.63 -4.76
CA ALA A 96 -6.30 -6.89 -3.35
C ALA A 96 -7.46 -7.87 -3.18
N LYS A 97 -7.39 -8.68 -2.14
CA LYS A 97 -8.44 -9.59 -1.70
C LYS A 97 -8.43 -9.72 -0.19
N LYS A 98 -9.56 -10.09 0.40
CA LYS A 98 -9.64 -10.43 1.82
C LYS A 98 -9.07 -11.83 2.04
N ASP A 99 -8.32 -11.99 3.14
CA ASP A 99 -7.95 -13.31 3.64
C ASP A 99 -9.12 -13.96 4.41
N GLU A 100 -8.90 -15.17 4.95
CA GLU A 100 -9.90 -15.91 5.73
C GLU A 100 -10.36 -15.17 7.00
N ALA A 101 -9.50 -14.32 7.54
CA ALA A 101 -9.82 -13.48 8.72
C ALA A 101 -10.51 -12.15 8.33
N GLY A 102 -10.76 -11.91 7.03
CA GLY A 102 -11.39 -10.68 6.53
C GLY A 102 -10.43 -9.50 6.32
N ASN A 103 -9.13 -9.66 6.54
CA ASN A 103 -8.16 -8.59 6.34
C ASN A 103 -7.79 -8.44 4.87
N TRP A 104 -7.68 -7.20 4.40
CA TRP A 104 -7.23 -6.92 3.06
C TRP A 104 -5.74 -7.26 2.88
N LYS A 105 -5.44 -8.05 1.85
CA LYS A 105 -4.07 -8.34 1.40
C LYS A 105 -3.93 -7.97 -0.05
N GLY A 106 -2.89 -7.21 -0.35
CA GLY A 106 -2.62 -6.72 -1.69
C GLY A 106 -1.21 -7.07 -2.16
N ILE A 107 -1.05 -7.13 -3.48
CA ILE A 107 0.22 -7.18 -4.18
C ILE A 107 0.18 -6.08 -5.23
N VAL A 108 1.30 -5.38 -5.41
CA VAL A 108 1.47 -4.35 -6.44
C VAL A 108 2.67 -4.72 -7.31
N ASP A 109 2.46 -4.79 -8.61
CA ASP A 109 3.55 -4.89 -9.58
C ASP A 109 4.10 -3.50 -9.90
N PHE A 110 5.37 -3.30 -9.67
CA PHE A 110 6.11 -2.10 -10.04
C PHE A 110 6.63 -2.27 -11.47
N ASN A 111 5.77 -2.03 -12.46
CA ASN A 111 6.07 -2.24 -13.88
C ASN A 111 7.22 -1.36 -14.36
N ILE A 112 7.29 -0.13 -13.87
CA ILE A 112 8.32 0.86 -14.19
C ILE A 112 9.76 0.42 -13.82
N ILE A 113 9.91 -0.55 -12.91
CA ILE A 113 11.22 -1.13 -12.54
C ILE A 113 11.33 -2.62 -12.91
N GLY A 114 10.65 -3.03 -13.98
CA GLY A 114 10.73 -4.38 -14.54
C GLY A 114 9.75 -5.37 -13.92
N LYS A 115 8.54 -4.93 -13.63
CA LYS A 115 7.44 -5.76 -13.10
C LYS A 115 7.82 -6.54 -11.84
N LYS A 116 8.33 -5.82 -10.85
CA LYS A 116 8.69 -6.41 -9.56
C LYS A 116 7.50 -6.40 -8.61
N ALA A 117 7.13 -7.58 -8.11
CA ALA A 117 6.05 -7.73 -7.14
C ALA A 117 6.42 -7.12 -5.78
N TYR A 118 5.53 -6.31 -5.25
CA TYR A 118 5.67 -5.59 -3.99
C TYR A 118 4.50 -5.92 -3.06
N ARG A 119 4.79 -6.12 -1.80
CA ARG A 119 3.78 -6.30 -0.75
C ARG A 119 4.17 -5.51 0.50
N ASN A 120 3.23 -4.74 1.03
CA ASN A 120 3.33 -4.14 2.35
C ASN A 120 1.90 -3.90 2.89
N PRO A 121 1.58 -4.34 4.12
CA PRO A 121 0.24 -4.14 4.70
C PRO A 121 -0.21 -2.68 4.76
N LYS A 122 0.74 -1.74 4.90
CA LYS A 122 0.46 -0.29 4.94
C LYS A 122 0.17 0.33 3.57
N VAL A 123 0.32 -0.43 2.48
CA VAL A 123 0.28 0.08 1.09
C VAL A 123 -0.74 -0.71 0.27
N THR A 124 -1.85 -1.09 0.88
CA THR A 124 -2.94 -1.79 0.17
C THR A 124 -3.85 -0.77 -0.52
N GLY A 125 -4.04 -0.93 -1.85
CA GLY A 125 -4.87 -0.05 -2.67
C GLY A 125 -4.12 1.15 -3.29
N ALA A 126 -4.74 1.73 -4.33
CA ALA A 126 -4.14 2.79 -5.16
C ALA A 126 -3.82 4.05 -4.34
N THR A 127 -4.76 4.51 -3.53
CA THR A 127 -4.61 5.73 -2.72
C THR A 127 -3.43 5.59 -1.75
N ARG A 128 -3.37 4.49 -0.98
CA ARG A 128 -2.28 4.26 -0.02
C ARG A 128 -0.92 4.10 -0.69
N LEU A 129 -0.88 3.46 -1.87
CA LEU A 129 0.34 3.39 -2.66
C LEU A 129 0.83 4.79 -3.01
N MET A 130 -0.03 5.63 -3.58
CA MET A 130 0.34 6.97 -4.04
C MET A 130 0.74 7.90 -2.89
N GLU A 131 0.02 7.89 -1.77
CA GLU A 131 0.36 8.62 -0.55
C GLU A 131 1.77 8.25 -0.05
N ASN A 132 2.06 6.95 0.05
CA ASN A 132 3.36 6.47 0.51
C ASN A 132 4.49 6.80 -0.48
N LEU A 133 4.25 6.73 -1.79
CA LEU A 133 5.25 7.10 -2.79
C LEU A 133 5.57 8.60 -2.75
N VAL A 134 4.55 9.47 -2.57
CA VAL A 134 4.75 10.93 -2.41
C VAL A 134 5.48 11.23 -1.10
N ALA A 135 5.05 10.65 0.03
CA ALA A 135 5.69 10.82 1.33
C ALA A 135 7.18 10.42 1.33
N ASN A 136 7.57 9.51 0.42
CA ASN A 136 8.96 9.06 0.24
C ASN A 136 9.66 9.68 -0.99
N ASN A 137 9.19 10.83 -1.45
CA ASN A 137 9.86 11.63 -2.49
C ASN A 137 10.08 10.90 -3.82
N VAL A 138 9.18 9.96 -4.17
CA VAL A 138 9.28 9.17 -5.42
C VAL A 138 8.84 9.98 -6.64
N PHE A 139 7.93 10.95 -6.46
CA PHE A 139 7.41 11.74 -7.57
C PHE A 139 7.91 13.18 -7.55
N ASN A 140 8.09 13.73 -8.75
CA ASN A 140 8.39 15.13 -8.99
C ASN A 140 7.12 15.90 -9.43
N LYS A 141 7.12 17.23 -9.25
CA LYS A 141 6.02 18.13 -9.62
C LYS A 141 5.69 18.13 -11.12
N ASP A 142 6.65 17.73 -11.96
CA ASP A 142 6.47 17.58 -13.41
C ASP A 142 5.86 16.24 -13.81
N CYS A 143 5.44 15.41 -12.85
CA CYS A 143 4.91 14.06 -12.99
C CYS A 143 5.97 12.98 -13.31
N SER A 144 7.24 13.33 -13.31
CA SER A 144 8.30 12.34 -13.50
C SER A 144 8.52 11.52 -12.22
N VAL A 145 9.02 10.29 -12.41
CA VAL A 145 9.33 9.37 -11.32
C VAL A 145 10.82 9.45 -11.01
N ASN A 146 11.17 9.67 -9.74
CA ASN A 146 12.53 9.50 -9.25
C ASN A 146 12.81 8.00 -9.07
N LEU A 147 13.45 7.39 -10.07
CA LEU A 147 13.70 5.95 -10.10
C LEU A 147 14.59 5.46 -8.97
N ASP A 148 15.52 6.28 -8.49
CA ASP A 148 16.41 5.90 -7.40
C ASP A 148 15.63 5.83 -6.08
N ASN A 149 14.77 6.80 -5.82
CA ASN A 149 13.89 6.77 -4.66
C ASN A 149 12.86 5.64 -4.76
N LEU A 150 12.32 5.37 -5.95
CA LEU A 150 11.39 4.26 -6.16
C LEU A 150 12.06 2.90 -5.87
N LYS A 151 13.28 2.68 -6.35
CA LYS A 151 14.04 1.45 -6.06
C LYS A 151 14.33 1.32 -4.56
N GLN A 152 14.77 2.39 -3.91
CA GLN A 152 15.01 2.38 -2.46
C GLN A 152 13.72 2.15 -1.67
N PHE A 153 12.59 2.74 -2.09
CA PHE A 153 11.28 2.48 -1.51
C PHE A 153 10.93 0.99 -1.60
N TYR A 154 11.05 0.40 -2.80
CA TYR A 154 10.83 -1.01 -3.02
C TYR A 154 11.70 -1.88 -2.09
N GLU A 155 13.00 -1.67 -2.07
CA GLU A 155 13.97 -2.48 -1.31
C GLU A 155 13.76 -2.39 0.20
N LYS A 156 13.51 -1.17 0.72
CA LYS A 156 13.41 -0.93 2.17
C LYS A 156 12.05 -1.33 2.75
N SER A 157 10.97 -1.28 1.96
CA SER A 157 9.60 -1.47 2.46
C SER A 157 8.90 -2.73 1.95
N ASN A 158 9.45 -3.44 0.96
CA ASN A 158 8.87 -4.68 0.48
C ASN A 158 8.99 -5.79 1.54
N THR A 159 7.87 -6.49 1.79
CA THR A 159 7.82 -7.59 2.77
C THR A 159 7.85 -8.98 2.12
N ILE A 160 7.76 -9.10 0.77
CA ILE A 160 7.75 -10.40 0.08
C ILE A 160 9.04 -11.19 0.32
N GLU A 161 10.20 -10.53 0.28
CA GLU A 161 11.50 -11.20 0.42
C GLU A 161 11.83 -11.59 1.86
N LYS A 162 11.25 -10.90 2.85
CA LYS A 162 11.48 -11.19 4.27
C LYS A 162 10.83 -12.52 4.73
N CYS A 163 9.82 -13.00 4.01
CA CYS A 163 9.17 -14.28 4.31
C CYS A 163 9.89 -15.50 3.69
N ARG A 164 10.94 -15.29 2.88
CA ARG A 164 11.67 -16.36 2.18
C ARG A 164 12.98 -16.79 2.85
N GLY A 165 13.38 -16.09 3.89
CA GLY A 165 14.69 -16.24 4.55
C GLY A 165 14.71 -17.07 5.85
N ASP A 166 13.56 -17.50 6.36
CA ASP A 166 13.47 -18.24 7.63
C ASP A 166 12.93 -19.66 7.38
N ASN A 167 13.73 -20.51 6.73
CA ASN A 167 13.63 -21.97 6.76
C ASN A 167 15.02 -22.57 6.78
#